data_bd542c6f65b0c66cfb44a4fe0780f12a
#
_entry.id   bd542c6f65b0c66cfb44a4fe0780f12a
#
_cell.length_a   1.000
_cell.length_b   1.000
_cell.length_c   1.000
_cell.angle_alpha   90.00
_cell.angle_beta   90.00
_cell.angle_gamma   90.00
#
_symmetry.space_group_name_H-M   'P 1'
#
loop_
_entity.id
_entity.type
_entity.pdbx_description
1 polymer ?
#
loop_
_entity_poly.entity_id
_entity_poly.type
_entity_poly.pdbx_seq_one_letter_code
_entity_poly.pdbx_strand_id
1 'polypeptide(L)'
;MSASYLYLEAVNQIEPRIVDKFLFKIIGPNYELEKINDCNIYKVILPQGQKTLALFKTCFDAVSSDLNAGISALVVPLFYSNLMKYIKNVPFGTIKYLFEIGKDSENIYRDALGLINDIDYETLLTVKAYIENGNSPSLSAIRLFVHRNTVTYRIDRFMQETNIDLKPFANACFIFSLIDYKEKQLKEDFY
;
A
#
# COMPACT_ATOMS: atom_id res chain seq x y z
N MET A 1 5.02 -8.39 13.54
CA MET A 1 4.06 -8.75 12.45
C MET A 1 3.41 -7.47 12.01
N SER A 2 3.54 -7.12 10.75
CA SER A 2 3.03 -5.87 10.20
C SER A 2 1.52 -5.97 9.97
N ALA A 3 0.75 -5.03 10.51
CA ALA A 3 -0.67 -4.90 10.22
C ALA A 3 -0.87 -4.49 8.76
N SER A 4 -1.88 -5.03 8.09
CA SER A 4 -2.33 -4.52 6.79
C SER A 4 -3.62 -3.75 6.98
N TYR A 5 -3.80 -2.71 6.19
CA TYR A 5 -4.97 -1.86 6.23
C TYR A 5 -5.85 -2.15 5.02
N LEU A 6 -7.12 -2.40 5.28
CA LEU A 6 -8.14 -2.52 4.27
C LEU A 6 -9.06 -1.31 4.36
N TYR A 7 -9.23 -0.65 3.23
CA TYR A 7 -10.21 0.42 3.08
C TYR A 7 -11.41 -0.08 2.34
N LEU A 8 -12.57 0.20 2.89
CA LEU A 8 -13.85 -0.06 2.26
C LEU A 8 -14.54 1.27 2.02
N GLU A 9 -14.89 1.57 0.78
CA GLU A 9 -15.76 2.68 0.42
C GLU A 9 -17.07 2.11 -0.12
N ALA A 10 -18.19 2.53 0.44
CA ALA A 10 -19.51 2.17 -0.04
C ALA A 10 -20.13 3.34 -0.83
N VAL A 11 -20.76 3.03 -1.97
CA VAL A 11 -21.46 4.03 -2.80
C VAL A 11 -22.65 4.64 -2.04
N ASN A 12 -23.33 3.83 -1.23
CA ASN A 12 -24.45 4.27 -0.40
C ASN A 12 -24.04 4.32 1.07
N GLN A 13 -24.75 5.14 1.88
CA GLN A 13 -24.57 5.10 3.32
C GLN A 13 -24.91 3.71 3.87
N ILE A 14 -23.90 3.04 4.40
CA ILE A 14 -24.07 1.75 5.08
C ILE A 14 -23.82 1.99 6.58
N GLU A 15 -24.67 1.41 7.41
CA GLU A 15 -24.45 1.47 8.85
C GLU A 15 -23.20 0.66 9.24
N PRO A 16 -22.37 1.15 10.20
CA PRO A 16 -21.19 0.44 10.67
C PRO A 16 -21.44 -1.01 11.06
N ARG A 17 -22.61 -1.30 11.64
CA ARG A 17 -23.02 -2.66 12.03
C ARG A 17 -23.15 -3.63 10.86
N ILE A 18 -23.51 -3.12 9.68
CA ILE A 18 -23.63 -3.94 8.47
C ILE A 18 -22.24 -4.28 7.94
N VAL A 19 -21.33 -3.29 7.93
CA VAL A 19 -19.92 -3.49 7.58
C VAL A 19 -19.26 -4.47 8.55
N ASP A 20 -19.52 -4.33 9.84
CA ASP A 20 -19.00 -5.22 10.86
C ASP A 20 -19.45 -6.68 10.65
N LYS A 21 -20.74 -6.90 10.43
CA LYS A 21 -21.27 -8.24 10.10
C LYS A 21 -20.66 -8.83 8.82
N PHE A 22 -20.45 -7.99 7.81
CA PHE A 22 -19.83 -8.36 6.55
C PHE A 22 -18.40 -8.83 6.78
N LEU A 23 -17.60 -8.04 7.49
CA LEU A 23 -16.21 -8.37 7.81
C LEU A 23 -16.12 -9.63 8.67
N PHE A 24 -16.95 -9.72 9.71
CA PHE A 24 -16.98 -10.89 10.59
C PHE A 24 -17.25 -12.19 9.82
N LYS A 25 -18.15 -12.16 8.83
CA LYS A 25 -18.49 -13.31 7.99
C LYS A 25 -17.29 -13.77 7.13
N ILE A 26 -16.43 -12.82 6.70
CA ILE A 26 -15.28 -13.12 5.81
C ILE A 26 -14.03 -13.47 6.60
N ILE A 27 -13.69 -12.65 7.59
CA ILE A 27 -12.37 -12.69 8.24
C ILE A 27 -12.42 -13.11 9.73
N GLY A 28 -13.62 -13.36 10.26
CA GLY A 28 -13.80 -13.68 11.68
C GLY A 28 -13.60 -12.46 12.59
N PRO A 29 -13.41 -12.65 13.91
CA PRO A 29 -13.44 -11.56 14.90
C PRO A 29 -12.15 -10.74 15.03
N ASN A 30 -11.07 -11.12 14.35
CA ASN A 30 -9.74 -10.53 14.56
C ASN A 30 -9.47 -9.34 13.64
N TYR A 31 -10.18 -8.24 13.82
CA TYR A 31 -9.94 -6.95 13.16
C TYR A 31 -10.40 -5.80 14.03
N GLU A 32 -9.91 -4.61 13.74
CA GLU A 32 -10.42 -3.36 14.29
C GLU A 32 -11.09 -2.57 13.16
N LEU A 33 -12.28 -2.04 13.40
CA LEU A 33 -13.07 -1.28 12.45
C LEU A 33 -13.21 0.16 12.92
N GLU A 34 -12.81 1.09 12.08
CA GLU A 34 -12.93 2.52 12.31
C GLU A 34 -13.64 3.19 11.13
N LYS A 35 -14.74 3.93 11.42
CA LYS A 35 -15.37 4.78 10.41
C LYS A 35 -14.60 6.09 10.30
N ILE A 36 -14.20 6.45 9.08
CA ILE A 36 -13.43 7.68 8.84
C ILE A 36 -14.41 8.83 8.59
N ASN A 37 -14.54 9.72 9.56
CA ASN A 37 -15.36 10.92 9.51
C ASN A 37 -16.82 10.64 9.03
N ASP A 38 -17.49 11.65 8.48
CA ASP A 38 -18.83 11.52 7.89
C ASP A 38 -18.84 10.88 6.48
N CYS A 39 -17.69 10.35 6.04
CA CYS A 39 -17.57 9.64 4.78
C CYS A 39 -18.04 8.20 4.91
N ASN A 40 -18.46 7.60 3.77
CA ASN A 40 -18.80 6.17 3.69
C ASN A 40 -17.52 5.29 3.58
N ILE A 41 -16.46 5.68 4.28
CA ILE A 41 -15.16 5.02 4.26
C ILE A 41 -14.92 4.38 5.61
N TYR A 42 -14.52 3.13 5.57
CA TYR A 42 -14.18 2.33 6.73
C TYR A 42 -12.73 1.87 6.62
N LYS A 43 -11.97 2.11 7.68
CA LYS A 43 -10.61 1.59 7.86
C LYS A 43 -10.69 0.31 8.68
N VAL A 44 -10.13 -0.76 8.15
CA VAL A 44 -10.05 -2.05 8.83
C VAL A 44 -8.58 -2.39 9.06
N ILE A 45 -8.20 -2.63 10.30
CA ILE A 45 -6.86 -3.06 10.67
C ILE A 45 -6.86 -4.58 10.74
N LEU A 46 -6.00 -5.24 9.95
CA LEU A 46 -5.87 -6.68 9.85
C LEU A 46 -4.57 -7.15 10.53
N PRO A 47 -4.63 -7.77 11.72
CA PRO A 47 -3.43 -8.15 12.48
C PRO A 47 -2.54 -9.20 11.83
N GLN A 48 -3.09 -10.04 10.94
CA GLN A 48 -2.38 -11.12 10.25
C GLN A 48 -2.48 -11.00 8.72
N GLY A 49 -1.99 -9.88 8.20
CA GLY A 49 -2.24 -9.33 6.88
C GLY A 49 -2.39 -10.27 5.67
N GLN A 50 -1.44 -11.18 5.39
CA GLN A 50 -1.42 -11.85 4.08
C GLN A 50 -2.45 -12.97 3.92
N LYS A 51 -2.65 -13.83 4.93
CA LYS A 51 -3.64 -14.92 4.85
C LYS A 51 -5.07 -14.40 4.83
N THR A 52 -5.33 -13.39 5.66
CA THR A 52 -6.63 -12.73 5.77
C THR A 52 -6.97 -11.99 4.48
N LEU A 53 -5.98 -11.38 3.82
CA LEU A 53 -6.15 -10.69 2.54
C LEU A 53 -6.51 -11.63 1.39
N ALA A 54 -5.86 -12.80 1.31
CA ALA A 54 -6.18 -13.78 0.29
C ALA A 54 -7.62 -14.30 0.45
N LEU A 55 -8.03 -14.57 1.69
CA LEU A 55 -9.40 -14.99 2.01
C LEU A 55 -10.40 -13.87 1.69
N PHE A 56 -10.09 -12.64 2.08
CA PHE A 56 -10.93 -11.48 1.80
C PHE A 56 -11.17 -11.31 0.30
N LYS A 57 -10.09 -11.35 -0.49
CA LYS A 57 -10.19 -11.24 -1.95
C LYS A 57 -11.08 -12.33 -2.57
N THR A 58 -10.93 -13.57 -2.11
CA THR A 58 -11.72 -14.71 -2.63
C THR A 58 -13.21 -14.57 -2.30
N CYS A 59 -13.54 -14.04 -1.13
CA CYS A 59 -14.92 -13.92 -0.67
C CYS A 59 -15.56 -12.56 -1.01
N PHE A 60 -14.77 -11.56 -1.41
CA PHE A 60 -15.23 -10.18 -1.59
C PHE A 60 -16.35 -10.08 -2.63
N ASP A 61 -16.15 -10.69 -3.79
CA ASP A 61 -17.13 -10.65 -4.89
C ASP A 61 -18.46 -11.31 -4.51
N ALA A 62 -18.39 -12.43 -3.78
CA ALA A 62 -19.56 -13.16 -3.35
C ALA A 62 -20.36 -12.40 -2.28
N VAL A 63 -19.68 -11.72 -1.36
CA VAL A 63 -20.33 -11.05 -0.22
C VAL A 63 -20.69 -9.60 -0.53
N SER A 64 -19.97 -8.92 -1.43
CA SER A 64 -20.33 -7.58 -1.90
C SER A 64 -21.67 -7.56 -2.66
N SER A 65 -22.00 -8.64 -3.35
CA SER A 65 -23.30 -8.80 -4.00
C SER A 65 -24.47 -8.91 -2.99
N ASP A 66 -24.22 -9.50 -1.82
CA ASP A 66 -25.23 -9.66 -0.76
C ASP A 66 -25.61 -8.32 -0.11
N LEU A 67 -24.75 -7.32 -0.18
CA LEU A 67 -24.98 -6.01 0.46
C LEU A 67 -25.79 -5.04 -0.38
N ASN A 68 -26.08 -5.37 -1.64
CA ASN A 68 -26.74 -4.48 -2.61
C ASN A 68 -26.11 -3.07 -2.66
N ALA A 69 -24.86 -2.97 -2.23
CA ALA A 69 -24.08 -1.74 -2.16
C ALA A 69 -22.83 -1.93 -3.01
N GLY A 70 -22.56 -1.01 -3.92
CA GLY A 70 -21.28 -0.96 -4.58
C GLY A 70 -20.19 -0.70 -3.53
N ILE A 71 -19.42 -1.70 -3.20
CA ILE A 71 -18.29 -1.58 -2.29
C ILE A 71 -17.02 -1.65 -3.09
N SER A 72 -16.17 -0.62 -2.93
CA SER A 72 -14.80 -0.63 -3.40
C SER A 72 -13.86 -0.90 -2.23
N ALA A 73 -12.80 -1.66 -2.46
CA ALA A 73 -11.83 -2.02 -1.46
C ALA A 73 -10.40 -1.70 -1.93
N LEU A 74 -9.59 -1.10 -1.07
CA LEU A 74 -8.16 -0.93 -1.30
C LEU A 74 -7.38 -1.50 -0.12
N VAL A 75 -6.45 -2.40 -0.42
CA VAL A 75 -5.53 -2.95 0.56
C VAL A 75 -4.17 -2.29 0.40
N VAL A 76 -3.75 -1.60 1.44
CA VAL A 76 -2.44 -0.94 1.50
C VAL A 76 -1.75 -1.27 2.83
N PRO A 77 -0.41 -1.30 2.85
CA PRO A 77 0.35 -1.59 4.07
C PRO A 77 0.28 -0.48 5.11
N LEU A 78 0.08 0.77 4.67
CA LEU A 78 -0.09 1.94 5.53
C LEU A 78 -1.35 2.70 5.16
N PHE A 79 -1.94 3.38 6.15
CA PHE A 79 -3.05 4.28 5.90
C PHE A 79 -2.58 5.54 5.20
N TYR A 80 -3.15 5.78 4.03
CA TYR A 80 -2.91 7.02 3.31
C TYR A 80 -4.20 7.49 2.60
N SER A 81 -4.89 8.42 3.22
CA SER A 81 -6.22 8.90 2.78
C SER A 81 -6.22 9.43 1.34
N ASN A 82 -5.11 10.02 0.89
CA ASN A 82 -5.00 10.56 -0.47
C ASN A 82 -5.13 9.51 -1.57
N LEU A 83 -4.85 8.24 -1.27
CA LEU A 83 -4.99 7.15 -2.23
C LEU A 83 -6.44 6.65 -2.37
N MET A 84 -7.33 7.03 -1.45
CA MET A 84 -8.72 6.58 -1.47
C MET A 84 -9.50 6.99 -2.72
N LYS A 85 -9.17 8.15 -3.31
CA LYS A 85 -9.83 8.63 -4.54
C LYS A 85 -9.60 7.73 -5.75
N TYR A 86 -8.57 6.87 -5.73
CA TYR A 86 -8.25 5.95 -6.82
C TYR A 86 -9.01 4.63 -6.78
N ILE A 87 -9.74 4.34 -5.69
CA ILE A 87 -10.50 3.10 -5.55
C ILE A 87 -11.95 3.19 -6.01
N LYS A 88 -12.43 4.37 -6.37
CA LYS A 88 -13.81 4.55 -6.87
C LYS A 88 -14.04 3.65 -8.09
N ASN A 89 -15.10 2.84 -8.02
CA ASN A 89 -15.47 1.88 -9.06
C ASN A 89 -14.50 0.72 -9.26
N VAL A 90 -13.61 0.44 -8.31
CA VAL A 90 -12.71 -0.71 -8.33
C VAL A 90 -13.15 -1.70 -7.26
N PRO A 91 -13.59 -2.91 -7.62
CA PRO A 91 -14.04 -3.88 -6.63
C PRO A 91 -12.96 -4.17 -5.59
N PHE A 92 -11.72 -4.37 -6.04
CA PHE A 92 -10.61 -4.69 -5.15
C PHE A 92 -9.27 -4.18 -5.72
N GLY A 93 -8.63 -3.25 -5.01
CA GLY A 93 -7.32 -2.67 -5.36
C GLY A 93 -6.21 -3.06 -4.40
N THR A 94 -4.99 -3.13 -4.90
CA THR A 94 -3.75 -3.38 -4.16
C THR A 94 -2.66 -2.43 -4.67
N ILE A 95 -1.45 -2.51 -4.10
CA ILE A 95 -0.28 -1.78 -4.65
C ILE A 95 -0.05 -2.10 -6.13
N LYS A 96 -0.31 -3.34 -6.55
CA LYS A 96 -0.26 -3.71 -7.97
C LYS A 96 -1.20 -2.85 -8.81
N TYR A 97 -2.44 -2.65 -8.36
CA TYR A 97 -3.41 -1.78 -9.01
C TYR A 97 -2.93 -0.33 -9.06
N LEU A 98 -2.41 0.19 -7.93
CA LEU A 98 -1.85 1.54 -7.88
C LEU A 98 -0.68 1.73 -8.86
N PHE A 99 0.17 0.71 -9.00
CA PHE A 99 1.25 0.72 -9.99
C PHE A 99 0.72 0.73 -11.43
N GLU A 100 -0.30 -0.07 -11.73
CA GLU A 100 -0.88 -0.15 -13.07
C GLU A 100 -1.51 1.18 -13.51
N ILE A 101 -2.27 1.84 -12.64
CA ILE A 101 -2.85 3.16 -12.95
C ILE A 101 -1.83 4.28 -12.92
N GLY A 102 -0.74 4.15 -12.17
CA GLY A 102 0.33 5.13 -12.08
C GLY A 102 1.17 5.24 -13.36
N LYS A 103 1.10 4.25 -14.25
CA LYS A 103 1.76 4.32 -15.56
C LYS A 103 1.23 5.44 -16.45
N ASP A 104 -0.05 5.76 -16.30
CA ASP A 104 -0.76 6.71 -17.14
C ASP A 104 -0.98 8.07 -16.42
N SER A 105 -0.60 8.19 -15.15
CA SER A 105 -0.83 9.39 -14.35
C SER A 105 0.18 9.57 -13.22
N GLU A 106 1.00 10.62 -13.32
CA GLU A 106 1.92 11.01 -12.24
C GLU A 106 1.21 11.47 -10.96
N ASN A 107 -0.07 11.82 -11.05
CA ASN A 107 -0.84 12.26 -9.89
C ASN A 107 -0.84 11.24 -8.74
N ILE A 108 -0.82 9.95 -9.06
CA ILE A 108 -0.81 8.91 -8.05
C ILE A 108 0.49 8.91 -7.23
N TYR A 109 1.63 9.18 -7.87
CA TYR A 109 2.91 9.25 -7.16
C TYR A 109 2.98 10.48 -6.27
N ARG A 110 2.49 11.64 -6.75
CA ARG A 110 2.36 12.84 -5.91
C ARG A 110 1.53 12.57 -4.67
N ASP A 111 0.39 11.91 -4.82
CA ASP A 111 -0.51 11.62 -3.71
C ASP A 111 0.04 10.52 -2.79
N ALA A 112 0.93 9.67 -3.30
CA ALA A 112 1.57 8.61 -2.53
C ALA A 112 2.88 9.02 -1.83
N LEU A 113 3.41 10.23 -2.07
CA LEU A 113 4.68 10.68 -1.49
C LEU A 113 4.76 10.50 0.03
N GLY A 114 3.63 10.67 0.74
CA GLY A 114 3.58 10.46 2.18
C GLY A 114 3.98 9.07 2.64
N LEU A 115 3.97 8.06 1.76
CA LEU A 115 4.45 6.71 2.10
C LEU A 115 5.96 6.67 2.35
N ILE A 116 6.72 7.63 1.77
CA ILE A 116 8.18 7.65 1.84
C ILE A 116 8.76 8.98 2.31
N ASN A 117 7.92 9.94 2.74
CA ASN A 117 8.41 11.27 3.12
C ASN A 117 9.34 11.26 4.33
N ASP A 118 9.06 10.40 5.31
CA ASP A 118 9.84 10.30 6.54
C ASP A 118 11.06 9.37 6.42
N ILE A 119 11.26 8.76 5.24
CA ILE A 119 12.41 7.90 4.97
C ILE A 119 13.61 8.75 4.56
N ASP A 120 14.75 8.53 5.21
CA ASP A 120 15.98 9.24 4.90
C ASP A 120 16.48 8.94 3.47
N TYR A 121 17.18 9.93 2.89
CA TYR A 121 17.62 9.86 1.49
C TYR A 121 18.58 8.70 1.20
N GLU A 122 19.48 8.37 2.14
CA GLU A 122 20.42 7.25 1.95
C GLU A 122 19.69 5.90 1.92
N THR A 123 18.64 5.75 2.72
CA THR A 123 17.77 4.57 2.67
C THR A 123 17.03 4.50 1.35
N LEU A 124 16.47 5.61 0.85
CA LEU A 124 15.80 5.65 -0.46
C LEU A 124 16.75 5.29 -1.61
N LEU A 125 17.96 5.84 -1.63
CA LEU A 125 19.00 5.46 -2.61
C LEU A 125 19.34 3.97 -2.53
N THR A 126 19.41 3.42 -1.32
CA THR A 126 19.68 2.00 -1.12
C THR A 126 18.54 1.14 -1.67
N VAL A 127 17.30 1.52 -1.43
CA VAL A 127 16.10 0.84 -1.94
C VAL A 127 16.10 0.87 -3.48
N LYS A 128 16.37 2.03 -4.08
CA LYS A 128 16.44 2.18 -5.53
C LYS A 128 17.51 1.27 -6.12
N ALA A 129 18.74 1.31 -5.59
CA ALA A 129 19.82 0.44 -6.03
C ALA A 129 19.51 -1.06 -5.83
N TYR A 130 18.82 -1.41 -4.74
CA TYR A 130 18.41 -2.78 -4.46
C TYR A 130 17.46 -3.31 -5.54
N ILE A 131 16.44 -2.52 -5.89
CA ILE A 131 15.47 -2.87 -6.94
C ILE A 131 16.16 -3.00 -8.29
N GLU A 132 17.00 -2.03 -8.69
CA GLU A 132 17.73 -2.03 -9.96
C GLU A 132 18.71 -3.20 -10.11
N ASN A 133 19.23 -3.73 -8.99
CA ASN A 133 20.12 -4.89 -8.98
C ASN A 133 19.38 -6.23 -8.72
N GLY A 134 18.10 -6.30 -9.08
CA GLY A 134 17.30 -7.53 -8.99
C GLY A 134 17.10 -8.02 -7.56
N ASN A 135 16.95 -7.12 -6.61
CA ASN A 135 16.80 -7.39 -5.18
C ASN A 135 18.00 -8.12 -4.56
N SER A 136 19.21 -7.84 -5.07
CA SER A 136 20.46 -8.42 -4.56
C SER A 136 21.19 -7.46 -3.62
N PRO A 137 21.26 -7.74 -2.31
CA PRO A 137 22.02 -6.90 -1.37
C PRO A 137 23.50 -6.80 -1.71
N SER A 138 24.09 -7.89 -2.22
CA SER A 138 25.53 -7.92 -2.55
C SER A 138 25.87 -7.04 -3.75
N LEU A 139 25.07 -7.09 -4.83
CA LEU A 139 25.29 -6.23 -6.00
C LEU A 139 25.03 -4.76 -5.68
N SER A 140 24.02 -4.49 -4.87
CA SER A 140 23.69 -3.14 -4.41
C SER A 140 24.80 -2.56 -3.52
N ALA A 141 25.41 -3.39 -2.67
CA ALA A 141 26.51 -2.98 -1.81
C ALA A 141 27.75 -2.57 -2.63
N ILE A 142 28.07 -3.34 -3.68
CA ILE A 142 29.15 -3.00 -4.62
C ILE A 142 28.88 -1.65 -5.30
N ARG A 143 27.67 -1.47 -5.81
CA ARG A 143 27.27 -0.24 -6.51
C ARG A 143 27.31 1.00 -5.62
N LEU A 144 26.92 0.84 -4.34
CA LEU A 144 26.84 1.94 -3.38
C LEU A 144 28.14 2.14 -2.58
N PHE A 145 29.15 1.30 -2.80
CA PHE A 145 30.42 1.31 -2.05
C PHE A 145 30.23 1.18 -0.53
N VAL A 146 29.28 0.34 -0.09
CA VAL A 146 28.99 0.07 1.33
C VAL A 146 29.08 -1.43 1.62
N HIS A 147 29.08 -1.80 2.91
CA HIS A 147 29.02 -3.21 3.29
C HIS A 147 27.62 -3.79 3.05
N ARG A 148 27.57 -5.08 2.63
CA ARG A 148 26.25 -5.72 2.34
C ARG A 148 25.29 -5.71 3.53
N ASN A 149 25.80 -5.77 4.77
CA ASN A 149 24.96 -5.69 5.96
C ASN A 149 24.29 -4.32 6.10
N THR A 150 24.94 -3.23 5.66
CA THR A 150 24.35 -1.89 5.61
C THR A 150 23.17 -1.86 4.65
N VAL A 151 23.30 -2.49 3.48
CA VAL A 151 22.20 -2.60 2.52
C VAL A 151 21.04 -3.39 3.14
N THR A 152 21.32 -4.57 3.69
CA THR A 152 20.30 -5.41 4.32
C THR A 152 19.58 -4.64 5.44
N TYR A 153 20.31 -3.99 6.33
CA TYR A 153 19.75 -3.20 7.42
C TYR A 153 18.81 -2.08 6.90
N ARG A 154 19.24 -1.32 5.89
CA ARG A 154 18.43 -0.24 5.32
C ARG A 154 17.17 -0.77 4.62
N ILE A 155 17.27 -1.89 3.92
CA ILE A 155 16.12 -2.54 3.29
C ILE A 155 15.12 -3.05 4.32
N ASP A 156 15.60 -3.74 5.36
CA ASP A 156 14.75 -4.25 6.44
C ASP A 156 14.06 -3.10 7.19
N ARG A 157 14.79 -2.02 7.47
CA ARG A 157 14.26 -0.82 8.08
C ARG A 157 13.18 -0.17 7.20
N PHE A 158 13.43 0.01 5.90
CA PHE A 158 12.44 0.51 4.95
C PHE A 158 11.16 -0.34 4.97
N MET A 159 11.30 -1.67 4.88
CA MET A 159 10.15 -2.57 4.91
C MET A 159 9.40 -2.52 6.25
N GLN A 160 10.08 -2.28 7.36
CA GLN A 160 9.45 -2.11 8.68
C GLN A 160 8.69 -0.78 8.78
N GLU A 161 9.29 0.33 8.33
CA GLU A 161 8.70 1.67 8.42
C GLU A 161 7.51 1.83 7.44
N THR A 162 7.64 1.32 6.22
CA THR A 162 6.59 1.42 5.19
C THR A 162 5.61 0.26 5.19
N ASN A 163 5.96 -0.84 5.85
CA ASN A 163 5.23 -2.11 5.78
C ASN A 163 5.04 -2.64 4.34
N ILE A 164 5.92 -2.25 3.41
CA ILE A 164 5.88 -2.66 2.01
C ILE A 164 6.99 -3.68 1.75
N ASP A 165 6.58 -4.92 1.43
CA ASP A 165 7.51 -5.95 0.96
C ASP A 165 7.96 -5.63 -0.48
N LEU A 166 9.27 -5.51 -0.70
CA LEU A 166 9.86 -5.21 -2.01
C LEU A 166 10.07 -6.46 -2.89
N LYS A 167 9.79 -7.66 -2.39
CA LYS A 167 9.95 -8.90 -3.18
C LYS A 167 8.92 -9.01 -4.32
N PRO A 168 7.63 -8.66 -4.13
CA PRO A 168 6.68 -8.63 -5.23
C PRO A 168 7.07 -7.56 -6.25
N PHE A 169 7.18 -7.96 -7.53
CA PHE A 169 7.60 -7.07 -8.62
C PHE A 169 6.79 -5.77 -8.69
N ALA A 170 5.47 -5.85 -8.54
CA ALA A 170 4.63 -4.67 -8.60
C ALA A 170 4.90 -3.68 -7.45
N ASN A 171 5.23 -4.18 -6.25
CA ASN A 171 5.61 -3.34 -5.12
C ASN A 171 6.95 -2.64 -5.38
N ALA A 172 7.94 -3.41 -5.86
CA ALA A 172 9.25 -2.87 -6.22
C ALA A 172 9.12 -1.77 -7.29
N CYS A 173 8.38 -2.04 -8.37
CA CYS A 173 8.16 -1.05 -9.43
C CYS A 173 7.42 0.19 -8.94
N PHE A 174 6.39 0.04 -8.12
CA PHE A 174 5.66 1.18 -7.55
C PHE A 174 6.57 2.05 -6.67
N ILE A 175 7.33 1.44 -5.77
CA ILE A 175 8.28 2.15 -4.90
C ILE A 175 9.41 2.80 -5.71
N PHE A 176 9.96 2.11 -6.70
CA PHE A 176 10.96 2.68 -7.60
C PHE A 176 10.44 3.94 -8.29
N SER A 177 9.26 3.88 -8.90
CA SER A 177 8.63 5.02 -9.57
C SER A 177 8.31 6.17 -8.60
N LEU A 178 7.91 5.85 -7.37
CA LEU A 178 7.63 6.83 -6.34
C LEU A 178 8.91 7.56 -5.87
N ILE A 179 10.03 6.83 -5.72
CA ILE A 179 11.33 7.43 -5.39
C ILE A 179 11.81 8.32 -6.55
N ASP A 180 11.70 7.83 -7.80
CA ASP A 180 12.08 8.59 -8.99
C ASP A 180 11.26 9.89 -9.13
N TYR A 181 9.96 9.82 -8.85
CA TYR A 181 9.10 10.99 -8.79
C TYR A 181 9.55 11.99 -7.71
N LYS A 182 9.87 11.52 -6.49
CA LYS A 182 10.39 12.39 -5.41
C LYS A 182 11.70 13.07 -5.79
N GLU A 183 12.63 12.35 -6.44
CA GLU A 183 13.90 12.91 -6.91
C GLU A 183 13.71 13.99 -7.98
N LYS A 184 12.72 13.85 -8.87
CA LYS A 184 12.39 14.86 -9.88
C LYS A 184 11.86 16.15 -9.23
N GLN A 185 10.91 16.03 -8.30
CA GLN A 185 10.37 17.18 -7.56
C GLN A 185 11.46 17.98 -6.84
N LEU A 186 12.37 17.29 -6.16
CA LEU A 186 13.50 17.95 -5.49
C LEU A 186 14.41 18.73 -6.46
N LYS A 187 14.55 18.30 -7.71
CA LYS A 187 15.34 19.01 -8.72
C LYS A 187 14.61 20.24 -9.26
N GLU A 188 13.29 20.17 -9.40
CA GLU A 188 12.47 21.29 -9.89
C GLU A 188 12.38 22.42 -8.88
N ASP A 189 12.42 22.13 -7.58
CA ASP A 189 12.41 23.13 -6.50
C ASP A 189 13.74 23.93 -6.39
N PHE A 190 14.80 23.49 -7.07
CA PHE A 190 16.12 24.14 -7.05
C PHE A 190 16.42 25.01 -8.31
N TYR A 191 15.50 25.08 -9.27
CA TYR A 191 15.59 25.90 -10.48
C TYR A 191 14.44 26.90 -10.60
#